data_e98fb254fd5cd8416efed66b29d8ccb9
#
_entry.id   e98fb254fd5cd8416efed66b29d8ccb9
#
_cell.length_a   1.000
_cell.length_b   1.000
_cell.length_c   1.000
_cell.angle_alpha   90.00
_cell.angle_beta   90.00
_cell.angle_gamma   90.00
#
_symmetry.space_group_name_H-M   'P 1'
#
loop_
_entity.id
_entity.type
_entity.pdbx_description
1 polymer ?
#
loop_
_entity_poly.entity_id
_entity_poly.type
_entity_poly.pdbx_seq_one_letter_code
_entity_poly.pdbx_strand_id
1 'polypeptide(L)'
;FVPTPQTPAQTEQTPQPVQTVLQPQQTVPQPVQAVQEPVKQETEQSPKESTEEPQKHFTATRPQKPDFVFTAQRLAVDEELKMLVEETQTTLGKVLSNSDIATLLMLKDTCGLPLDVIFMLIHYCASIDKGNIRTIENIGIQWANDGVYSLEAADNKIKQIQKTTANFSIVSKAFGLKNVGSPTKKQLEYGDKWVSEWKFSPEMLREAYERCVDTKGTMNLRYIDGILKRWNASNLHTLDELHKYEKSASKPSQKQSSSYDINELDKFNSLDNF
;
A
#
# COMPACT_ATOMS: atom_id res chain seq x y z
N PHE A 1 -49.79 -21.58 -47.37
CA PHE A 1 -50.84 -20.69 -46.88
C PHE A 1 -50.14 -19.49 -46.14
N VAL A 2 -50.15 -18.36 -46.89
CA VAL A 2 -49.91 -16.99 -46.40
C VAL A 2 -51.28 -16.50 -45.90
N PRO A 3 -51.39 -15.63 -44.91
CA PRO A 3 -51.32 -14.19 -45.20
C PRO A 3 -50.66 -13.32 -44.16
N THR A 4 -49.88 -12.33 -44.62
CA THR A 4 -49.79 -10.95 -44.12
C THR A 4 -51.15 -10.25 -44.42
N PRO A 5 -51.46 -9.00 -44.01
CA PRO A 5 -50.78 -7.96 -43.22
C PRO A 5 -51.73 -7.25 -42.24
N GLN A 6 -51.31 -6.24 -41.50
CA GLN A 6 -51.91 -4.88 -41.43
C GLN A 6 -51.24 -3.95 -40.40
N THR A 7 -50.72 -2.86 -40.92
CA THR A 7 -50.52 -1.59 -40.23
C THR A 7 -51.85 -0.83 -40.17
N PRO A 8 -52.09 0.05 -39.17
CA PRO A 8 -52.26 1.47 -39.41
C PRO A 8 -51.52 2.33 -38.38
N ALA A 9 -50.81 3.33 -38.87
CA ALA A 9 -51.20 4.71 -39.15
C ALA A 9 -51.23 5.65 -37.90
N GLN A 10 -50.25 6.53 -37.89
CA GLN A 10 -50.22 7.96 -37.63
C GLN A 10 -51.09 8.54 -36.50
N THR A 11 -50.39 9.32 -35.60
CA THR A 11 -50.85 10.71 -35.33
C THR A 11 -49.65 11.55 -34.91
N GLU A 12 -49.30 12.51 -35.75
CA GLU A 12 -48.55 13.73 -35.46
C GLU A 12 -49.26 14.55 -34.37
N GLN A 13 -48.48 15.10 -33.45
CA GLN A 13 -48.84 16.42 -32.86
C GLN A 13 -47.59 17.08 -32.33
N THR A 14 -47.14 18.06 -33.09
CA THR A 14 -46.36 19.22 -32.62
C THR A 14 -47.30 20.20 -31.95
N PRO A 15 -46.94 20.90 -30.91
CA PRO A 15 -47.11 22.32 -30.86
C PRO A 15 -45.91 23.13 -30.37
N GLN A 16 -45.91 24.25 -30.87
CA GLN A 16 -45.09 25.44 -30.95
C GLN A 16 -44.63 26.08 -29.61
N PRO A 17 -43.78 27.13 -29.69
CA PRO A 17 -42.96 27.68 -28.62
C PRO A 17 -43.65 28.80 -27.86
N VAL A 18 -43.35 28.96 -26.61
CA VAL A 18 -43.70 30.16 -25.84
C VAL A 18 -42.44 30.97 -25.54
N GLN A 19 -42.40 32.13 -26.20
CA GLN A 19 -41.56 33.28 -25.83
C GLN A 19 -42.17 34.02 -24.65
N THR A 20 -41.36 34.45 -23.70
CA THR A 20 -41.60 35.66 -22.90
C THR A 20 -40.29 36.07 -22.23
N VAL A 21 -39.60 37.04 -22.78
CA VAL A 21 -39.44 38.45 -22.45
C VAL A 21 -38.57 38.76 -21.22
N LEU A 22 -37.42 39.28 -21.56
CA LEU A 22 -36.58 40.37 -21.03
C LEU A 22 -37.05 41.12 -19.76
N GLN A 23 -36.19 41.33 -18.77
CA GLN A 23 -35.49 42.61 -18.61
C GLN A 23 -34.44 42.59 -17.48
N PRO A 24 -33.41 43.45 -17.55
CA PRO A 24 -32.25 43.48 -16.71
C PRO A 24 -32.31 44.51 -15.58
N GLN A 25 -31.65 44.29 -14.49
CA GLN A 25 -31.27 45.38 -13.59
C GLN A 25 -29.80 45.41 -13.29
N GLN A 26 -29.19 46.45 -13.80
CA GLN A 26 -27.89 47.00 -13.43
C GLN A 26 -27.94 47.56 -12.01
N THR A 27 -26.89 47.38 -11.24
CA THR A 27 -26.34 48.46 -10.40
C THR A 27 -24.86 48.21 -10.12
N VAL A 28 -24.05 49.14 -10.53
CA VAL A 28 -22.65 49.45 -10.30
C VAL A 28 -22.67 50.77 -9.50
N PRO A 29 -21.60 51.33 -8.93
CA PRO A 29 -20.39 50.88 -8.27
C PRO A 29 -19.97 51.66 -7.00
N GLN A 30 -18.78 51.28 -6.45
CA GLN A 30 -17.73 52.14 -5.85
C GLN A 30 -17.88 52.65 -4.40
N PRO A 31 -16.79 53.19 -3.78
CA PRO A 31 -15.37 52.88 -3.86
C PRO A 31 -14.59 52.93 -2.52
N VAL A 32 -13.31 52.49 -2.58
CA VAL A 32 -12.06 53.02 -1.96
C VAL A 32 -11.94 53.19 -0.44
N GLN A 33 -10.92 52.59 0.15
CA GLN A 33 -9.81 53.33 0.77
C GLN A 33 -8.58 52.46 1.00
N ALA A 34 -7.45 52.98 0.52
CA ALA A 34 -6.09 52.55 0.75
C ALA A 34 -5.53 53.21 2.02
N VAL A 35 -4.67 52.53 2.78
CA VAL A 35 -3.63 53.16 3.59
C VAL A 35 -2.47 52.15 3.77
N GLN A 36 -1.40 52.37 3.07
CA GLN A 36 0.00 52.63 3.46
C GLN A 36 0.82 51.55 4.14
N GLU A 37 1.91 51.23 3.41
CA GLU A 37 3.19 50.64 3.87
C GLU A 37 3.87 51.50 4.95
N PRO A 38 4.86 50.89 5.63
CA PRO A 38 6.22 51.33 5.30
C PRO A 38 7.32 50.25 5.22
N VAL A 39 8.21 50.60 4.34
CA VAL A 39 9.51 50.07 3.92
C VAL A 39 10.55 50.01 5.04
N LYS A 40 11.49 49.06 4.85
CA LYS A 40 12.94 48.96 5.18
C LYS A 40 13.27 47.70 5.97
N GLN A 41 14.28 46.93 5.70
CA GLN A 41 15.66 47.18 5.18
C GLN A 41 16.24 45.87 4.61
N GLU A 42 17.06 46.06 3.60
CA GLU A 42 18.01 45.11 3.00
C GLU A 42 19.03 44.59 4.00
N THR A 43 19.38 43.29 3.88
CA THR A 43 20.79 42.89 4.09
C THR A 43 21.09 41.77 3.10
N GLU A 44 21.99 42.09 2.20
CA GLU A 44 22.64 41.18 1.24
C GLU A 44 23.34 40.03 1.97
N GLN A 45 23.16 38.80 1.50
CA GLN A 45 24.25 37.82 1.43
C GLN A 45 24.04 36.84 0.28
N SER A 46 25.07 36.71 -0.49
CA SER A 46 25.28 36.07 -1.78
C SER A 46 25.07 34.54 -1.81
N PRO A 47 24.94 33.92 -2.99
CA PRO A 47 24.31 32.64 -3.20
C PRO A 47 25.29 31.48 -3.02
N LYS A 48 24.82 30.40 -2.35
CA LYS A 48 25.36 29.07 -2.56
C LYS A 48 24.38 28.30 -3.46
N GLU A 49 24.80 28.13 -4.67
CA GLU A 49 24.24 27.25 -5.67
C GLU A 49 24.28 25.81 -5.15
N SER A 50 23.12 25.31 -4.73
CA SER A 50 22.88 23.88 -4.59
C SER A 50 21.76 23.53 -5.57
N THR A 51 22.15 22.83 -6.62
CA THR A 51 21.27 22.21 -7.60
C THR A 51 20.44 21.15 -6.87
N GLU A 52 19.33 21.54 -6.26
CA GLU A 52 18.30 20.63 -5.83
C GLU A 52 17.26 20.55 -6.93
N GLU A 53 17.22 19.41 -7.62
CA GLU A 53 16.09 19.05 -8.46
C GLU A 53 14.81 19.09 -7.61
N PRO A 54 13.70 19.66 -8.11
CA PRO A 54 12.46 19.76 -7.34
C PRO A 54 11.86 18.38 -7.12
N GLN A 55 12.08 17.81 -5.96
CA GLN A 55 11.33 16.64 -5.49
C GLN A 55 9.86 17.04 -5.34
N LYS A 56 9.02 16.64 -6.29
CA LYS A 56 7.57 16.80 -6.20
C LYS A 56 7.04 15.88 -5.10
N HIS A 57 6.82 16.43 -3.92
CA HIS A 57 6.09 15.75 -2.85
C HIS A 57 4.61 15.66 -3.25
N PHE A 58 4.14 14.47 -3.57
CA PHE A 58 2.71 14.22 -3.73
C PHE A 58 2.03 14.21 -2.35
N THR A 59 1.11 15.14 -2.13
CA THR A 59 0.13 15.04 -1.05
C THR A 59 -0.81 13.86 -1.33
N ALA A 60 -1.33 13.23 -0.28
CA ALA A 60 -2.10 11.96 -0.30
C ALA A 60 -3.42 11.98 -1.12
N THR A 61 -3.64 12.98 -1.94
CA THR A 61 -4.81 13.09 -2.82
C THR A 61 -4.53 12.35 -4.12
N ARG A 62 -5.39 11.39 -4.49
CA ARG A 62 -5.27 10.66 -5.76
C ARG A 62 -5.20 11.64 -6.93
N PRO A 63 -4.21 11.53 -7.83
CA PRO A 63 -4.10 12.39 -9.00
C PRO A 63 -5.36 12.31 -9.85
N GLN A 64 -5.82 13.47 -10.36
CA GLN A 64 -6.96 13.50 -11.28
C GLN A 64 -6.51 13.08 -12.68
N LYS A 65 -7.34 12.27 -13.33
CA LYS A 65 -7.11 11.90 -14.73
C LYS A 65 -7.50 13.08 -15.63
N PRO A 66 -6.75 13.32 -16.70
CA PRO A 66 -7.13 14.28 -17.72
C PRO A 66 -8.47 13.90 -18.38
N ASP A 67 -9.17 14.88 -18.88
CA ASP A 67 -10.43 14.67 -19.57
C ASP A 67 -10.25 14.01 -20.96
N PHE A 68 -11.37 13.60 -21.54
CA PHE A 68 -11.38 12.90 -22.83
C PHE A 68 -10.78 13.75 -23.97
N VAL A 69 -11.16 15.02 -24.05
CA VAL A 69 -10.75 15.92 -25.16
C VAL A 69 -9.25 16.17 -25.08
N PHE A 70 -8.77 16.50 -23.90
CA PHE A 70 -7.33 16.70 -23.66
C PHE A 70 -6.52 15.43 -23.96
N THR A 71 -6.99 14.28 -23.51
CA THR A 71 -6.32 12.98 -23.76
C THR A 71 -6.23 12.68 -25.24
N ALA A 72 -7.32 12.89 -26.01
CA ALA A 72 -7.33 12.68 -27.46
C ALA A 72 -6.40 13.65 -28.20
N GLN A 73 -6.37 14.93 -27.82
CA GLN A 73 -5.46 15.92 -28.37
C GLN A 73 -4.00 15.59 -28.10
N ARG A 74 -3.67 15.18 -26.86
CA ARG A 74 -2.31 14.77 -26.51
C ARG A 74 -1.89 13.51 -27.27
N LEU A 75 -2.74 12.52 -27.39
CA LEU A 75 -2.45 11.31 -28.15
C LEU A 75 -2.18 11.60 -29.63
N ALA A 76 -2.81 12.63 -30.21
CA ALA A 76 -2.60 13.00 -31.61
C ALA A 76 -1.20 13.56 -31.90
N VAL A 77 -0.57 14.23 -30.93
CA VAL A 77 0.68 14.99 -31.11
C VAL A 77 1.88 14.44 -30.33
N ASP A 78 1.64 13.67 -29.27
CA ASP A 78 2.69 13.17 -28.38
C ASP A 78 3.14 11.75 -28.83
N GLU A 79 4.31 11.66 -29.48
CA GLU A 79 4.85 10.39 -29.96
C GLU A 79 5.23 9.44 -28.82
N GLU A 80 5.69 9.97 -27.68
CA GLU A 80 5.99 9.14 -26.51
C GLU A 80 4.74 8.51 -25.94
N LEU A 81 3.61 9.26 -25.90
CA LEU A 81 2.33 8.72 -25.47
C LEU A 81 1.81 7.67 -26.44
N LYS A 82 1.96 7.87 -27.76
CA LYS A 82 1.59 6.87 -28.77
C LYS A 82 2.36 5.56 -28.55
N MET A 83 3.68 5.67 -28.40
CA MET A 83 4.55 4.52 -28.14
C MET A 83 4.15 3.82 -26.84
N LEU A 84 3.87 4.58 -25.78
CA LEU A 84 3.41 4.02 -24.50
C LEU A 84 2.09 3.26 -24.63
N VAL A 85 1.14 3.79 -25.38
CA VAL A 85 -0.16 3.14 -25.64
C VAL A 85 0.02 1.86 -26.45
N GLU A 86 0.81 1.90 -27.51
CA GLU A 86 1.06 0.76 -28.39
C GLU A 86 1.77 -0.39 -27.64
N GLU A 87 2.83 -0.08 -26.91
CA GLU A 87 3.54 -1.06 -26.07
C GLU A 87 2.63 -1.65 -25.00
N THR A 88 1.80 -0.81 -24.36
CA THR A 88 0.84 -1.29 -23.35
C THR A 88 -0.18 -2.24 -23.97
N GLN A 89 -0.72 -1.92 -25.16
CA GLN A 89 -1.68 -2.78 -25.87
C GLN A 89 -1.05 -4.12 -26.24
N THR A 90 0.18 -4.08 -26.73
CA THR A 90 0.96 -5.27 -27.10
C THR A 90 1.21 -6.16 -25.86
N THR A 91 1.70 -5.57 -24.78
CA THR A 91 2.03 -6.29 -23.52
C THR A 91 0.78 -6.89 -22.85
N LEU A 92 -0.33 -6.15 -22.83
CA LEU A 92 -1.57 -6.60 -22.20
C LEU A 92 -2.49 -7.42 -23.12
N GLY A 93 -2.18 -7.49 -24.42
CA GLY A 93 -2.97 -8.22 -25.42
C GLY A 93 -4.39 -7.67 -25.60
N LYS A 94 -4.61 -6.36 -25.37
CA LYS A 94 -5.94 -5.73 -25.46
C LYS A 94 -5.87 -4.30 -25.94
N VAL A 95 -6.92 -3.86 -26.64
CA VAL A 95 -7.09 -2.45 -27.01
C VAL A 95 -7.43 -1.63 -25.79
N LEU A 96 -6.78 -0.48 -25.64
CA LEU A 96 -7.03 0.43 -24.52
C LEU A 96 -8.20 1.37 -24.82
N SER A 97 -9.04 1.56 -23.83
CA SER A 97 -10.09 2.59 -23.84
C SER A 97 -9.48 3.98 -23.60
N ASN A 98 -10.23 5.03 -23.94
CA ASN A 98 -9.78 6.39 -23.69
C ASN A 98 -9.49 6.68 -22.19
N SER A 99 -10.25 6.06 -21.29
CA SER A 99 -10.00 6.14 -19.85
C SER A 99 -8.68 5.44 -19.44
N ASP A 100 -8.30 4.37 -20.16
CA ASP A 100 -7.04 3.69 -19.92
C ASP A 100 -5.87 4.55 -20.40
N ILE A 101 -6.01 5.20 -21.56
CA ILE A 101 -5.03 6.14 -22.11
C ILE A 101 -4.86 7.36 -21.17
N ALA A 102 -5.98 7.90 -20.65
CA ALA A 102 -5.93 8.96 -19.66
C ALA A 102 -5.17 8.55 -18.39
N THR A 103 -5.24 7.28 -18.00
CA THR A 103 -4.45 6.74 -16.88
C THR A 103 -2.96 6.73 -17.20
N LEU A 104 -2.55 6.30 -18.38
CA LEU A 104 -1.14 6.31 -18.78
C LEU A 104 -0.60 7.73 -18.86
N LEU A 105 -1.39 8.65 -19.42
CA LEU A 105 -1.05 10.07 -19.48
C LEU A 105 -0.90 10.68 -18.08
N MET A 106 -1.79 10.35 -17.16
CA MET A 106 -1.69 10.78 -15.76
C MET A 106 -0.41 10.26 -15.09
N LEU A 107 -0.04 8.99 -15.30
CA LEU A 107 1.19 8.43 -14.73
C LEU A 107 2.44 9.13 -15.29
N LYS A 108 2.44 9.45 -16.60
CA LYS A 108 3.54 10.16 -17.26
C LYS A 108 3.59 11.63 -16.80
N ASP A 109 2.52 12.40 -17.02
CA ASP A 109 2.54 13.86 -16.88
C ASP A 109 2.26 14.33 -15.45
N THR A 110 1.28 13.72 -14.76
CA THR A 110 0.89 14.15 -13.41
C THR A 110 1.75 13.50 -12.32
N CYS A 111 1.99 12.19 -12.42
CA CYS A 111 2.86 11.51 -11.48
C CYS A 111 4.34 11.70 -11.80
N GLY A 112 4.68 12.14 -13.03
CA GLY A 112 6.05 12.40 -13.48
C GLY A 112 6.90 11.14 -13.59
N LEU A 113 6.30 9.96 -13.79
CA LEU A 113 7.04 8.72 -13.97
C LEU A 113 7.72 8.72 -15.36
N PRO A 114 9.01 8.40 -15.46
CA PRO A 114 9.69 8.21 -16.74
C PRO A 114 9.07 7.07 -17.53
N LEU A 115 9.11 7.14 -18.85
CA LEU A 115 8.53 6.14 -19.75
C LEU A 115 9.06 4.73 -19.50
N ASP A 116 10.36 4.60 -19.33
CA ASP A 116 11.04 3.34 -19.06
C ASP A 116 10.59 2.70 -17.75
N VAL A 117 10.32 3.51 -16.71
CA VAL A 117 9.75 3.05 -15.45
C VAL A 117 8.29 2.60 -15.63
N ILE A 118 7.50 3.32 -16.44
CA ILE A 118 6.12 2.93 -16.76
C ILE A 118 6.11 1.62 -17.55
N PHE A 119 6.99 1.44 -18.54
CA PHE A 119 7.13 0.17 -19.27
C PHE A 119 7.46 -0.98 -18.32
N MET A 120 8.46 -0.80 -17.46
CA MET A 120 8.83 -1.82 -16.47
C MET A 120 7.66 -2.18 -15.54
N LEU A 121 6.88 -1.19 -15.11
CA LEU A 121 5.67 -1.40 -14.30
C LEU A 121 4.63 -2.24 -15.05
N ILE A 122 4.37 -1.93 -16.33
CA ILE A 122 3.39 -2.65 -17.16
C ILE A 122 3.82 -4.09 -17.37
N HIS A 123 5.07 -4.33 -17.76
CA HIS A 123 5.64 -5.66 -17.91
C HIS A 123 5.61 -6.46 -16.61
N TYR A 124 5.95 -5.84 -15.50
CA TYR A 124 5.83 -6.46 -14.18
C TYR A 124 4.39 -6.87 -13.88
N CYS A 125 3.42 -5.98 -14.08
CA CYS A 125 2.00 -6.29 -13.84
C CYS A 125 1.49 -7.42 -14.75
N ALA A 126 1.91 -7.43 -16.01
CA ALA A 126 1.58 -8.50 -16.95
C ALA A 126 2.18 -9.85 -16.50
N SER A 127 3.45 -9.87 -16.05
CA SER A 127 4.15 -11.08 -15.62
C SER A 127 3.53 -11.78 -14.41
N ILE A 128 2.80 -11.04 -13.56
CA ILE A 128 2.11 -11.57 -12.38
C ILE A 128 0.60 -11.75 -12.59
N ASP A 129 0.16 -11.74 -13.85
CA ASP A 129 -1.27 -11.86 -14.25
C ASP A 129 -2.17 -10.77 -13.63
N LYS A 130 -1.63 -9.58 -13.44
CA LYS A 130 -2.32 -8.40 -12.92
C LYS A 130 -2.33 -7.24 -13.92
N GLY A 131 -2.35 -7.53 -15.22
CA GLY A 131 -2.34 -6.57 -16.33
C GLY A 131 -3.64 -5.73 -16.47
N ASN A 132 -4.29 -5.43 -15.37
CA ASN A 132 -5.45 -4.54 -15.33
C ASN A 132 -4.99 -3.10 -15.13
N ILE A 133 -5.46 -2.17 -15.98
CA ILE A 133 -5.07 -0.75 -15.91
C ILE A 133 -5.31 -0.13 -14.53
N ARG A 134 -6.37 -0.50 -13.84
CA ARG A 134 -6.61 -0.03 -12.46
C ARG A 134 -5.52 -0.49 -11.48
N THR A 135 -4.99 -1.69 -11.68
CA THR A 135 -3.87 -2.19 -10.87
C THR A 135 -2.59 -1.44 -11.20
N ILE A 136 -2.31 -1.24 -12.50
CA ILE A 136 -1.17 -0.44 -12.99
C ILE A 136 -1.25 0.98 -12.44
N GLU A 137 -2.41 1.63 -12.49
CA GLU A 137 -2.66 2.94 -11.91
C GLU A 137 -2.30 3.00 -10.42
N ASN A 138 -2.84 2.07 -9.64
CA ASN A 138 -2.61 2.05 -8.19
C ASN A 138 -1.13 1.83 -7.85
N ILE A 139 -0.45 0.91 -8.54
CA ILE A 139 0.97 0.63 -8.31
C ILE A 139 1.82 1.80 -8.81
N GLY A 140 1.50 2.38 -9.96
CA GLY A 140 2.21 3.54 -10.51
C GLY A 140 2.13 4.77 -9.60
N ILE A 141 0.96 5.08 -9.07
CA ILE A 141 0.80 6.15 -8.07
C ILE A 141 1.64 5.85 -6.82
N GLN A 142 1.63 4.60 -6.36
CA GLN A 142 2.44 4.21 -5.21
C GLN A 142 3.94 4.34 -5.50
N TRP A 143 4.40 3.94 -6.70
CA TRP A 143 5.79 4.08 -7.10
C TRP A 143 6.22 5.55 -7.14
N ALA A 144 5.38 6.43 -7.70
CA ALA A 144 5.63 7.87 -7.68
C ALA A 144 5.74 8.43 -6.26
N ASN A 145 4.85 8.01 -5.35
CA ASN A 145 4.89 8.40 -3.93
C ASN A 145 6.13 7.85 -3.20
N ASP A 146 6.61 6.67 -3.60
CA ASP A 146 7.80 6.02 -3.04
C ASP A 146 9.11 6.54 -3.68
N GLY A 147 9.03 7.49 -4.62
CA GLY A 147 10.20 8.09 -5.28
C GLY A 147 10.88 7.18 -6.31
N VAL A 148 10.16 6.26 -6.94
CA VAL A 148 10.67 5.32 -7.94
C VAL A 148 10.69 6.00 -9.32
N TYR A 149 11.76 6.75 -9.62
CA TYR A 149 11.90 7.50 -10.85
C TYR A 149 13.07 7.03 -11.77
N SER A 150 13.66 5.87 -11.47
CA SER A 150 14.71 5.27 -12.30
C SER A 150 14.49 3.78 -12.49
N LEU A 151 15.06 3.22 -13.56
CA LEU A 151 15.02 1.76 -13.83
C LEU A 151 15.61 0.96 -12.68
N GLU A 152 16.70 1.45 -12.09
CA GLU A 152 17.32 0.78 -10.95
C GLU A 152 16.41 0.76 -9.72
N ALA A 153 15.76 1.89 -9.41
CA ALA A 153 14.79 1.98 -8.32
C ALA A 153 13.59 1.07 -8.56
N ALA A 154 13.09 1.00 -9.80
CA ALA A 154 11.99 0.13 -10.19
C ALA A 154 12.36 -1.35 -10.08
N ASP A 155 13.55 -1.76 -10.55
CA ASP A 155 14.06 -3.13 -10.43
C ASP A 155 14.21 -3.55 -8.96
N ASN A 156 14.82 -2.68 -8.13
CA ASN A 156 14.94 -2.91 -6.70
C ASN A 156 13.57 -3.04 -6.02
N LYS A 157 12.59 -2.22 -6.42
CA LYS A 157 11.22 -2.30 -5.91
C LYS A 157 10.54 -3.61 -6.28
N ILE A 158 10.67 -4.05 -7.54
CA ILE A 158 10.14 -5.33 -8.01
C ILE A 158 10.77 -6.50 -7.24
N LYS A 159 12.10 -6.52 -7.10
CA LYS A 159 12.82 -7.55 -6.31
C LYS A 159 12.35 -7.59 -4.86
N GLN A 160 12.15 -6.43 -4.25
CA GLN A 160 11.61 -6.35 -2.88
C GLN A 160 10.21 -6.94 -2.79
N ILE A 161 9.31 -6.59 -3.71
CA ILE A 161 7.93 -7.12 -3.75
C ILE A 161 7.94 -8.64 -3.95
N GLN A 162 8.77 -9.14 -4.87
CA GLN A 162 8.92 -10.58 -5.11
C GLN A 162 9.42 -11.31 -3.86
N LYS A 163 10.45 -10.78 -3.21
CA LYS A 163 11.01 -11.34 -1.96
C LYS A 163 9.96 -11.39 -0.85
N THR A 164 9.27 -10.30 -0.57
CA THR A 164 8.26 -10.25 0.50
C THR A 164 7.07 -11.16 0.20
N THR A 165 6.67 -11.28 -1.07
CA THR A 165 5.62 -12.20 -1.51
C THR A 165 6.06 -13.67 -1.35
N ALA A 166 7.30 -14.00 -1.71
CA ALA A 166 7.87 -15.33 -1.52
C ALA A 166 7.93 -15.70 -0.03
N ASN A 167 8.38 -14.79 0.83
CA ASN A 167 8.42 -15.00 2.27
C ASN A 167 7.02 -15.26 2.85
N PHE A 168 6.02 -14.48 2.42
CA PHE A 168 4.65 -14.73 2.85
C PHE A 168 4.09 -16.06 2.31
N SER A 169 4.51 -16.49 1.13
CA SER A 169 4.16 -17.82 0.60
C SER A 169 4.69 -18.95 1.48
N ILE A 170 5.92 -18.82 2.04
CA ILE A 170 6.48 -19.76 3.02
C ILE A 170 5.60 -19.80 4.26
N VAL A 171 5.24 -18.63 4.81
CA VAL A 171 4.36 -18.53 5.99
C VAL A 171 3.00 -19.17 5.73
N SER A 172 2.38 -18.85 4.60
CA SER A 172 1.06 -19.38 4.23
C SER A 172 1.07 -20.91 4.12
N LYS A 173 2.12 -21.47 3.52
CA LYS A 173 2.30 -22.91 3.43
C LYS A 173 2.53 -23.56 4.81
N ALA A 174 3.34 -22.92 5.65
CA ALA A 174 3.58 -23.39 7.02
C ALA A 174 2.28 -23.45 7.84
N PHE A 175 1.42 -22.45 7.67
CA PHE A 175 0.11 -22.38 8.34
C PHE A 175 -0.96 -23.27 7.70
N GLY A 176 -0.65 -23.95 6.59
CA GLY A 176 -1.62 -24.78 5.87
C GLY A 176 -2.77 -24.00 5.21
N LEU A 177 -2.57 -22.70 4.96
CA LEU A 177 -3.61 -21.85 4.35
C LEU A 177 -3.76 -22.20 2.87
N LYS A 178 -4.97 -22.61 2.48
CA LYS A 178 -5.34 -22.86 1.08
C LYS A 178 -6.03 -21.63 0.51
N ASN A 179 -5.81 -21.35 -0.78
CA ASN A 179 -6.46 -20.25 -1.51
C ASN A 179 -6.28 -18.88 -0.84
N VAL A 180 -5.06 -18.57 -0.46
CA VAL A 180 -4.72 -17.24 0.06
C VAL A 180 -4.78 -16.27 -1.11
N GLY A 181 -5.73 -15.33 -1.08
CA GLY A 181 -5.82 -14.22 -2.03
C GLY A 181 -4.57 -13.32 -1.95
N SER A 182 -4.63 -12.15 -2.57
CA SER A 182 -3.52 -11.19 -2.45
C SER A 182 -3.27 -10.85 -0.99
N PRO A 183 -2.04 -11.01 -0.49
CA PRO A 183 -1.71 -10.73 0.90
C PRO A 183 -1.86 -9.23 1.21
N THR A 184 -2.28 -8.92 2.41
CA THR A 184 -2.30 -7.56 2.93
C THR A 184 -0.88 -7.05 3.23
N LYS A 185 -0.67 -5.73 3.28
CA LYS A 185 0.61 -5.12 3.63
C LYS A 185 1.17 -5.68 4.95
N LYS A 186 0.33 -5.81 5.99
CA LYS A 186 0.74 -6.38 7.28
C LYS A 186 1.16 -7.84 7.20
N GLN A 187 0.51 -8.64 6.35
CA GLN A 187 0.90 -10.02 6.14
C GLN A 187 2.27 -10.14 5.48
N LEU A 188 2.56 -9.27 4.50
CA LEU A 188 3.87 -9.20 3.87
C LEU A 188 4.96 -8.76 4.86
N GLU A 189 4.69 -7.74 5.69
CA GLU A 189 5.60 -7.26 6.74
C GLU A 189 5.95 -8.36 7.76
N TYR A 190 4.93 -9.10 8.23
CA TYR A 190 5.17 -10.23 9.13
C TYR A 190 5.94 -11.36 8.45
N GLY A 191 5.61 -11.69 7.19
CA GLY A 191 6.32 -12.71 6.43
C GLY A 191 7.80 -12.38 6.25
N ASP A 192 8.12 -11.15 5.87
CA ASP A 192 9.51 -10.70 5.70
C ASP A 192 10.26 -10.72 7.04
N LYS A 193 9.67 -10.21 8.10
CA LYS A 193 10.23 -10.20 9.45
C LYS A 193 10.55 -11.61 9.95
N TRP A 194 9.60 -12.53 9.86
CA TRP A 194 9.79 -13.89 10.42
C TRP A 194 10.73 -14.74 9.60
N VAL A 195 10.70 -14.62 8.25
CA VAL A 195 11.49 -15.46 7.35
C VAL A 195 12.84 -14.83 7.03
N SER A 196 12.91 -13.54 6.72
CA SER A 196 14.15 -12.89 6.31
C SER A 196 14.97 -12.34 7.49
N GLU A 197 14.32 -11.66 8.46
CA GLU A 197 15.03 -11.05 9.58
C GLU A 197 15.33 -12.08 10.68
N TRP A 198 14.30 -12.79 11.14
CA TRP A 198 14.43 -13.75 12.23
C TRP A 198 14.80 -15.17 11.79
N LYS A 199 14.73 -15.44 10.49
CA LYS A 199 15.15 -16.70 9.85
C LYS A 199 14.50 -17.96 10.45
N PHE A 200 13.24 -17.86 10.86
CA PHE A 200 12.50 -19.01 11.33
C PHE A 200 12.22 -20.00 10.21
N SER A 201 12.39 -21.29 10.53
CA SER A 201 12.04 -22.39 9.63
C SER A 201 10.52 -22.56 9.51
N PRO A 202 10.01 -23.18 8.42
CA PRO A 202 8.58 -23.46 8.27
C PRO A 202 7.98 -24.26 9.45
N GLU A 203 8.75 -25.13 10.07
CA GLU A 203 8.35 -25.93 11.22
C GLU A 203 8.10 -25.05 12.45
N MET A 204 9.00 -24.10 12.72
CA MET A 204 8.83 -23.14 13.83
C MET A 204 7.63 -22.21 13.59
N LEU A 205 7.42 -21.80 12.34
CA LEU A 205 6.25 -20.99 11.98
C LEU A 205 4.95 -21.77 12.20
N ARG A 206 4.92 -23.04 11.83
CA ARG A 206 3.79 -23.94 12.06
C ARG A 206 3.50 -24.10 13.55
N GLU A 207 4.52 -24.39 14.35
CA GLU A 207 4.39 -24.52 15.81
C GLU A 207 3.80 -23.26 16.46
N ALA A 208 4.26 -22.06 16.03
CA ALA A 208 3.72 -20.79 16.52
C ALA A 208 2.25 -20.60 16.12
N TYR A 209 1.89 -21.04 14.90
CA TYR A 209 0.52 -21.00 14.42
C TYR A 209 -0.39 -21.94 15.21
N GLU A 210 0.03 -23.20 15.41
CA GLU A 210 -0.74 -24.21 16.17
C GLU A 210 -1.00 -23.71 17.60
N ARG A 211 0.01 -23.19 18.29
CA ARG A 211 -0.17 -22.58 19.64
C ARG A 211 -1.10 -21.39 19.64
N CYS A 212 -1.10 -20.61 18.57
CA CYS A 212 -2.03 -19.51 18.44
C CYS A 212 -3.48 -20.02 18.30
N VAL A 213 -3.72 -21.01 17.45
CA VAL A 213 -5.05 -21.58 17.23
C VAL A 213 -5.56 -22.27 18.49
N ASP A 214 -4.72 -23.07 19.16
CA ASP A 214 -5.07 -23.75 20.42
C ASP A 214 -5.46 -22.75 21.52
N THR A 215 -4.79 -21.61 21.59
CA THR A 215 -5.04 -20.61 22.64
C THR A 215 -6.18 -19.66 22.29
N LYS A 216 -6.33 -19.27 21.02
CA LYS A 216 -7.25 -18.22 20.56
C LYS A 216 -8.44 -18.75 19.77
N GLY A 217 -8.42 -20.03 19.38
CA GLY A 217 -9.46 -20.63 18.51
C GLY A 217 -9.40 -20.16 17.05
N THR A 218 -8.59 -19.14 16.74
CA THR A 218 -8.46 -18.55 15.40
C THR A 218 -7.05 -18.04 15.15
N MET A 219 -6.70 -17.88 13.85
CA MET A 219 -5.43 -17.28 13.45
C MET A 219 -5.37 -15.79 13.86
N ASN A 220 -4.35 -15.41 14.61
CA ASN A 220 -4.08 -14.03 14.99
C ASN A 220 -2.58 -13.71 14.78
N LEU A 221 -2.28 -12.96 13.72
CA LEU A 221 -0.90 -12.64 13.34
C LEU A 221 -0.13 -11.89 14.43
N ARG A 222 -0.79 -10.99 15.16
CA ARG A 222 -0.15 -10.25 16.26
C ARG A 222 0.21 -11.17 17.44
N TYR A 223 -0.62 -12.16 17.70
CA TYR A 223 -0.35 -13.14 18.74
C TYR A 223 0.80 -14.08 18.34
N ILE A 224 0.80 -14.54 17.08
CA ILE A 224 1.90 -15.34 16.49
C ILE A 224 3.21 -14.54 16.54
N ASP A 225 3.19 -13.26 16.16
CA ASP A 225 4.36 -12.37 16.26
C ASP A 225 4.90 -12.29 17.70
N GLY A 226 4.01 -12.23 18.68
CA GLY A 226 4.38 -12.24 20.09
C GLY A 226 5.06 -13.55 20.54
N ILE A 227 4.63 -14.70 20.01
CA ILE A 227 5.28 -16.00 20.24
C ILE A 227 6.67 -16.01 19.62
N LEU A 228 6.75 -15.72 18.32
CA LEU A 228 8.01 -15.75 17.57
C LEU A 228 9.01 -14.72 18.10
N LYS A 229 8.56 -13.54 18.52
CA LYS A 229 9.41 -12.54 19.16
C LYS A 229 10.08 -13.05 20.43
N ARG A 230 9.33 -13.79 21.27
CA ARG A 230 9.90 -14.40 22.48
C ARG A 230 10.93 -15.47 22.14
N TRP A 231 10.64 -16.32 21.16
CA TRP A 231 11.58 -17.35 20.72
C TRP A 231 12.85 -16.75 20.14
N ASN A 232 12.72 -15.72 19.29
CA ASN A 232 13.87 -15.00 18.75
C ASN A 232 14.73 -14.35 19.85
N ALA A 233 14.09 -13.72 20.85
CA ALA A 233 14.81 -13.13 21.99
C ALA A 233 15.54 -14.16 22.84
N SER A 234 15.06 -15.41 22.86
CA SER A 234 15.71 -16.53 23.56
C SER A 234 16.63 -17.37 22.66
N ASN A 235 16.91 -16.91 21.42
CA ASN A 235 17.72 -17.63 20.40
C ASN A 235 17.22 -19.06 20.10
N LEU A 236 15.90 -19.26 20.13
CA LEU A 236 15.28 -20.56 19.85
C LEU A 236 14.83 -20.58 18.38
N HIS A 237 15.58 -21.21 17.51
CA HIS A 237 15.33 -21.26 16.07
C HIS A 237 14.96 -22.65 15.55
N THR A 238 15.05 -23.69 16.40
CA THR A 238 14.69 -25.07 16.08
C THR A 238 13.68 -25.63 17.09
N LEU A 239 12.88 -26.62 16.66
CA LEU A 239 11.93 -27.30 17.55
C LEU A 239 12.66 -28.04 18.70
N ASP A 240 13.83 -28.60 18.43
CA ASP A 240 14.61 -29.28 19.46
C ASP A 240 15.10 -28.33 20.55
N GLU A 241 15.57 -27.15 20.18
CA GLU A 241 15.94 -26.09 21.14
C GLU A 241 14.73 -25.65 21.95
N LEU A 242 13.60 -25.43 21.29
CA LEU A 242 12.34 -25.05 21.93
C LEU A 242 11.90 -26.10 22.96
N HIS A 243 11.88 -27.38 22.59
CA HIS A 243 11.49 -28.45 23.48
C HIS A 243 12.46 -28.62 24.67
N LYS A 244 13.78 -28.47 24.43
CA LYS A 244 14.79 -28.51 25.53
C LYS A 244 14.56 -27.32 26.48
N TYR A 245 14.35 -26.14 25.95
CA TYR A 245 14.07 -24.94 26.76
C TYR A 245 12.82 -25.11 27.62
N GLU A 246 11.73 -25.61 27.07
CA GLU A 246 10.48 -25.82 27.79
C GLU A 246 10.59 -26.92 28.86
N LYS A 247 11.30 -28.02 28.56
CA LYS A 247 11.62 -29.06 29.56
C LYS A 247 12.48 -28.53 30.71
N SER A 248 13.38 -27.62 30.43
CA SER A 248 14.21 -27.00 31.49
C SER A 248 13.43 -26.00 32.31
N ALA A 249 12.50 -25.21 31.66
CA ALA A 249 11.63 -24.25 32.34
C ALA A 249 10.49 -24.91 33.14
N SER A 250 10.07 -26.13 32.76
CA SER A 250 9.01 -26.88 33.45
C SER A 250 9.54 -27.72 34.64
N LYS A 251 10.87 -27.83 34.84
CA LYS A 251 11.38 -28.32 36.11
C LYS A 251 11.04 -27.28 37.18
N PRO A 252 10.27 -27.63 38.23
CA PRO A 252 10.02 -26.66 39.29
C PRO A 252 11.38 -26.23 39.81
N SER A 253 11.67 -24.92 39.67
CA SER A 253 12.75 -24.35 40.47
C SER A 253 12.40 -24.73 41.88
N GLN A 254 13.22 -25.54 42.53
CA GLN A 254 13.20 -25.65 43.96
C GLN A 254 13.28 -24.18 44.43
N LYS A 255 12.11 -23.61 44.83
CA LYS A 255 12.12 -22.47 45.69
C LYS A 255 13.07 -22.91 46.79
N GLN A 256 14.25 -22.29 46.88
CA GLN A 256 14.95 -22.21 48.13
C GLN A 256 13.90 -21.68 49.10
N SER A 257 13.26 -22.61 49.80
CA SER A 257 12.63 -22.26 51.04
C SER A 257 13.76 -21.60 51.83
N SER A 258 13.67 -20.25 51.96
CA SER A 258 14.39 -19.65 53.07
C SER A 258 13.80 -20.33 54.29
N SER A 259 14.49 -21.33 54.74
CA SER A 259 14.30 -21.95 56.04
C SER A 259 14.66 -20.84 57.03
N TYR A 260 13.67 -20.01 57.33
CA TYR A 260 13.67 -19.29 58.59
C TYR A 260 13.55 -20.38 59.65
N ASP A 261 14.61 -20.61 60.38
CA ASP A 261 14.65 -21.54 61.51
C ASP A 261 13.72 -20.98 62.56
N ILE A 262 12.47 -21.54 62.61
CA ILE A 262 11.44 -21.15 63.55
C ILE A 262 11.94 -21.28 64.98
N ASN A 263 12.98 -22.12 65.23
CA ASN A 263 13.61 -22.30 66.54
C ASN A 263 14.49 -21.11 66.95
N GLU A 264 14.94 -20.25 66.01
CA GLU A 264 15.63 -19.01 66.37
C GLU A 264 14.69 -17.89 66.78
N LEU A 265 13.46 -17.84 66.21
CA LEU A 265 12.44 -16.90 66.58
C LEU A 265 11.89 -17.14 68.00
N ASP A 266 11.77 -18.40 68.44
CA ASP A 266 11.34 -18.74 69.78
C ASP A 266 12.37 -18.40 70.86
N LYS A 267 13.67 -18.35 70.53
CA LYS A 267 14.70 -17.85 71.44
C LYS A 267 14.68 -16.35 71.69
N PHE A 268 14.25 -15.58 70.73
CA PHE A 268 14.09 -14.13 70.88
C PHE A 268 12.86 -13.74 71.70
N ASN A 269 11.75 -14.49 71.59
CA ASN A 269 10.54 -14.20 72.34
C ASN A 269 10.60 -14.66 73.82
N SER A 270 11.63 -15.44 74.23
CA SER A 270 11.77 -15.87 75.63
C SER A 270 12.64 -14.95 76.49
N LEU A 271 13.17 -13.85 75.96
CA LEU A 271 14.04 -12.90 76.67
C LEU A 271 13.34 -11.64 77.18
N ASP A 272 12.04 -11.45 76.88
CA ASP A 272 11.27 -10.25 77.32
C ASP A 272 10.38 -10.51 78.55
N ASN A 273 10.73 -11.49 79.42
CA ASN A 273 10.08 -11.69 80.70
C ASN A 273 11.13 -11.71 81.83
N PHE A 274 11.65 -10.51 82.13
CA PHE A 274 12.17 -10.14 83.46
C PHE A 274 11.96 -8.66 83.70
#